data_a614d0407759dec098cc21347d03f652
#
_entry.id   a614d0407759dec098cc21347d03f652
#
_cell.length_a   1.000
_cell.length_b   1.000
_cell.length_c   1.000
_cell.angle_alpha   90.00
_cell.angle_beta   90.00
_cell.angle_gamma   90.00
#
_symmetry.space_group_name_H-M   'P 1'
#
loop_
_entity.id
_entity.type
_entity.pdbx_description
1 polymer ?
#
loop_
_entity_poly.entity_id
_entity_poly.type
_entity_poly.pdbx_seq_one_letter_code
_entity_poly.pdbx_strand_id
1 'polypeptide(L)'
;REHFPNVPRIALTATADPKTREEIVNKLLVHPKEFVASFDRPNIFYRIVDKKNVRSQLAQFIKTEHPGECGVVYCIARQTCESICEYLCSKGIHALFYHAGLSNEERAERLAAFQREDDIVMVATIAFGMGIDKPNVRFVAHADMPKSIEGYFQETGRAGRDGLPSDAWMAYGLADVVNQRYFIDKSGADDLHKQIETEKLDAMLGLAEACTCRRVQLLAYFGEKSTPCGNCDNCVDPPQMMDATIAAKMII
;
A
#
# COMPACT_ATOMS: atom_id res chain seq x y z
N ARG A 1 1.32 -29.10 -14.51
CA ARG A 1 0.18 -30.04 -14.75
C ARG A 1 0.71 -31.38 -15.27
N GLU A 2 1.54 -31.39 -16.28
CA GLU A 2 2.00 -32.58 -17.01
C GLU A 2 2.85 -33.52 -16.16
N HIS A 3 3.75 -33.00 -15.33
CA HIS A 3 4.68 -33.81 -14.54
C HIS A 3 4.07 -34.47 -13.29
N PHE A 4 2.94 -33.93 -12.76
CA PHE A 4 2.32 -34.42 -11.53
C PHE A 4 0.78 -34.43 -11.64
N PRO A 5 0.17 -35.28 -12.49
CA PRO A 5 -1.26 -35.23 -12.77
C PRO A 5 -2.14 -35.62 -11.58
N ASN A 6 -1.64 -36.48 -10.68
CA ASN A 6 -2.42 -37.02 -9.55
C ASN A 6 -2.10 -36.35 -8.19
N VAL A 7 -1.26 -35.30 -8.19
CA VAL A 7 -0.94 -34.59 -6.95
C VAL A 7 -1.98 -33.52 -6.67
N PRO A 8 -2.61 -33.50 -5.48
CA PRO A 8 -3.50 -32.41 -5.09
C PRO A 8 -2.78 -31.05 -5.15
N ARG A 9 -3.49 -30.03 -5.62
CA ARG A 9 -2.95 -28.67 -5.77
C ARG A 9 -3.77 -27.68 -5.00
N ILE A 10 -3.08 -26.78 -4.30
CA ILE A 10 -3.66 -25.63 -3.64
C ILE A 10 -2.96 -24.38 -4.14
N ALA A 11 -3.70 -23.33 -4.45
CA ALA A 11 -3.19 -22.00 -4.72
C ALA A 11 -3.75 -21.05 -3.67
N LEU A 12 -2.87 -20.30 -3.02
CA LEU A 12 -3.21 -19.33 -1.99
C LEU A 12 -2.68 -17.96 -2.40
N THR A 13 -3.51 -16.95 -2.28
CA THR A 13 -3.13 -15.56 -2.54
C THR A 13 -3.92 -14.62 -1.64
N ALA A 14 -3.33 -13.50 -1.24
CA ALA A 14 -3.99 -12.45 -0.47
C ALA A 14 -4.58 -11.33 -1.34
N THR A 15 -4.17 -11.21 -2.60
CA THR A 15 -4.41 -10.00 -3.42
C THR A 15 -4.58 -10.34 -4.90
N ALA A 16 -5.45 -11.29 -5.22
CA ALA A 16 -5.78 -11.56 -6.61
C ALA A 16 -7.03 -10.79 -7.04
N ASP A 17 -6.88 -9.93 -8.03
CA ASP A 17 -7.99 -9.32 -8.75
C ASP A 17 -8.77 -10.39 -9.56
N PRO A 18 -9.95 -10.10 -10.10
CA PRO A 18 -10.74 -11.08 -10.83
C PRO A 18 -10.00 -11.75 -11.99
N LYS A 19 -9.20 -10.98 -12.75
CA LYS A 19 -8.42 -11.49 -13.89
C LYS A 19 -7.33 -12.47 -13.43
N THR A 20 -6.59 -12.09 -12.39
CA THR A 20 -5.54 -12.94 -11.80
C THR A 20 -6.12 -14.22 -11.21
N ARG A 21 -7.31 -14.17 -10.56
CA ARG A 21 -8.00 -15.37 -10.07
C ARG A 21 -8.36 -16.33 -11.20
N GLU A 22 -8.93 -15.81 -12.28
CA GLU A 22 -9.25 -16.59 -13.46
C GLU A 22 -8.00 -17.25 -14.08
N GLU A 23 -6.88 -16.53 -14.15
CA GLU A 23 -5.63 -17.09 -14.64
C GLU A 23 -5.09 -18.21 -13.73
N ILE A 24 -5.14 -18.05 -12.41
CA ILE A 24 -4.74 -19.08 -11.43
C ILE A 24 -5.58 -20.36 -11.65
N VAL A 25 -6.89 -20.22 -11.74
CA VAL A 25 -7.81 -21.34 -11.98
C VAL A 25 -7.46 -22.05 -13.27
N ASN A 26 -7.38 -21.31 -14.38
CA ASN A 26 -7.20 -21.87 -15.70
C ASN A 26 -5.80 -22.48 -15.92
N LYS A 27 -4.74 -21.86 -15.39
CA LYS A 27 -3.35 -22.29 -15.61
C LYS A 27 -2.84 -23.32 -14.61
N LEU A 28 -3.23 -23.22 -13.34
CA LEU A 28 -2.63 -24.01 -12.26
C LEU A 28 -3.53 -25.13 -11.73
N LEU A 29 -4.86 -24.94 -11.73
CA LEU A 29 -5.79 -25.81 -11.03
C LEU A 29 -6.63 -26.67 -12.02
N VAL A 30 -7.27 -27.71 -11.50
CA VAL A 30 -8.18 -28.60 -12.23
C VAL A 30 -9.44 -28.75 -11.39
N HIS A 31 -10.58 -28.25 -11.90
CA HIS A 31 -11.85 -28.23 -11.18
C HIS A 31 -11.72 -27.80 -9.70
N PRO A 32 -11.13 -26.61 -9.42
CA PRO A 32 -10.88 -26.19 -8.05
C PRO A 32 -12.17 -25.84 -7.33
N LYS A 33 -12.13 -25.99 -6.00
CA LYS A 33 -13.08 -25.34 -5.12
C LYS A 33 -12.47 -24.00 -4.71
N GLU A 34 -13.16 -22.91 -5.00
CA GLU A 34 -12.70 -21.57 -4.67
C GLU A 34 -13.29 -21.08 -3.36
N PHE A 35 -12.45 -20.48 -2.53
CA PHE A 35 -12.84 -19.82 -1.29
C PHE A 35 -12.31 -18.39 -1.36
N VAL A 36 -13.20 -17.42 -1.42
CA VAL A 36 -12.86 -16.00 -1.47
C VAL A 36 -13.43 -15.32 -0.23
N ALA A 37 -12.55 -14.84 0.65
CA ALA A 37 -12.95 -14.01 1.78
C ALA A 37 -13.08 -12.54 1.33
N SER A 38 -13.81 -11.74 2.09
CA SER A 38 -13.89 -10.30 1.86
C SER A 38 -12.51 -9.65 1.98
N PHE A 39 -12.25 -8.66 1.13
CA PHE A 39 -11.09 -7.79 1.19
C PHE A 39 -11.29 -6.62 2.17
N ASP A 40 -12.49 -6.44 2.71
CA ASP A 40 -12.78 -5.32 3.59
C ASP A 40 -12.03 -5.42 4.93
N ARG A 41 -11.45 -4.29 5.31
CA ARG A 41 -10.76 -4.08 6.59
C ARG A 41 -11.39 -2.85 7.28
N PRO A 42 -12.56 -3.01 7.90
CA PRO A 42 -13.36 -1.90 8.43
C PRO A 42 -12.65 -1.10 9.54
N ASN A 43 -11.65 -1.69 10.19
CA ASN A 43 -10.86 -1.05 11.23
C ASN A 43 -9.71 -0.16 10.70
N ILE A 44 -9.45 -0.13 9.38
CA ILE A 44 -8.39 0.70 8.79
C ILE A 44 -9.02 2.00 8.25
N PHE A 45 -8.56 3.15 8.73
CA PHE A 45 -8.91 4.46 8.18
C PHE A 45 -7.97 4.82 7.04
N TYR A 46 -8.51 5.00 5.83
CA TYR A 46 -7.73 5.37 4.65
C TYR A 46 -7.68 6.88 4.48
N ARG A 47 -6.47 7.44 4.35
CA ARG A 47 -6.23 8.87 4.13
C ARG A 47 -5.14 9.10 3.10
N ILE A 48 -5.40 9.99 2.15
CA ILE A 48 -4.43 10.42 1.15
C ILE A 48 -4.31 11.94 1.22
N VAL A 49 -3.09 12.44 1.35
CA VAL A 49 -2.80 13.87 1.52
C VAL A 49 -1.88 14.38 0.42
N ASP A 50 -1.98 15.67 0.08
CA ASP A 50 -1.05 16.32 -0.84
C ASP A 50 0.39 16.23 -0.32
N LYS A 51 1.28 15.72 -1.15
CA LYS A 51 2.70 15.60 -0.85
C LYS A 51 3.38 16.96 -0.93
N LYS A 52 3.84 17.47 0.21
CA LYS A 52 4.61 18.71 0.34
C LYS A 52 5.99 18.39 0.90
N ASN A 53 6.19 18.57 2.18
CA ASN A 53 7.38 18.10 2.89
C ASN A 53 7.04 16.79 3.62
N VAL A 54 7.19 15.67 2.93
CA VAL A 54 6.75 14.36 3.43
C VAL A 54 7.37 13.99 4.77
N ARG A 55 8.64 14.35 5.03
CA ARG A 55 9.30 14.07 6.32
C ARG A 55 8.63 14.80 7.46
N SER A 56 8.30 16.09 7.25
CA SER A 56 7.60 16.91 8.24
C SER A 56 6.16 16.44 8.43
N GLN A 57 5.46 16.08 7.34
CA GLN A 57 4.09 15.57 7.39
C GLN A 57 4.02 14.24 8.15
N LEU A 58 4.95 13.31 7.91
CA LEU A 58 5.06 12.05 8.63
C LEU A 58 5.35 12.27 10.12
N ALA A 59 6.33 13.12 10.45
CA ALA A 59 6.65 13.40 11.85
C ALA A 59 5.46 14.03 12.60
N GLN A 60 4.71 14.93 11.95
CA GLN A 60 3.50 15.51 12.52
C GLN A 60 2.43 14.43 12.71
N PHE A 61 2.10 13.66 11.68
CA PHE A 61 1.11 12.57 11.74
C PHE A 61 1.42 11.60 12.89
N ILE A 62 2.66 11.10 12.98
CA ILE A 62 3.06 10.14 14.01
C ILE A 62 2.94 10.76 15.41
N LYS A 63 3.43 12.01 15.60
CA LYS A 63 3.41 12.64 16.92
C LYS A 63 2.03 13.02 17.40
N THR A 64 1.14 13.42 16.49
CA THR A 64 -0.19 13.92 16.88
C THR A 64 -1.23 12.83 16.97
N GLU A 65 -1.15 11.81 16.13
CA GLU A 65 -2.18 10.79 16.01
C GLU A 65 -1.73 9.41 16.55
N HIS A 66 -0.40 9.12 16.54
CA HIS A 66 0.17 7.83 16.94
C HIS A 66 1.36 7.97 17.91
N PRO A 67 1.28 8.78 18.98
CA PRO A 67 2.40 8.98 19.90
C PRO A 67 2.73 7.69 20.65
N GLY A 68 3.95 7.17 20.48
CA GLY A 68 4.40 5.93 21.14
C GLY A 68 3.78 4.65 20.58
N GLU A 69 3.22 4.70 19.38
CA GLU A 69 2.61 3.54 18.72
C GLU A 69 3.50 2.97 17.62
N CYS A 70 3.35 1.66 17.40
CA CYS A 70 4.07 0.94 16.36
C CYS A 70 3.49 1.21 14.98
N GLY A 71 4.37 1.48 14.01
CA GLY A 71 3.96 1.72 12.64
C GLY A 71 5.01 1.35 11.60
N VAL A 72 4.58 1.37 10.34
CA VAL A 72 5.46 1.13 9.18
C VAL A 72 5.34 2.32 8.21
N VAL A 73 6.49 2.82 7.74
CA VAL A 73 6.57 3.86 6.71
C VAL A 73 7.23 3.27 5.48
N TYR A 74 6.52 3.20 4.37
CA TYR A 74 7.04 2.70 3.09
C TYR A 74 7.62 3.81 2.23
N CYS A 75 8.79 3.53 1.65
CA CYS A 75 9.51 4.39 0.71
C CYS A 75 9.93 3.57 -0.52
N ILE A 76 10.05 4.22 -1.68
CA ILE A 76 10.52 3.56 -2.90
C ILE A 76 12.05 3.33 -2.86
N ALA A 77 12.82 4.35 -2.48
CA ALA A 77 14.28 4.34 -2.53
C ALA A 77 14.90 4.09 -1.15
N ARG A 78 16.03 3.35 -1.13
CA ARG A 78 16.82 3.05 0.08
C ARG A 78 17.28 4.34 0.77
N GLN A 79 17.85 5.27 0.01
CA GLN A 79 18.33 6.55 0.52
C GLN A 79 17.22 7.40 1.14
N THR A 80 16.03 7.40 0.55
CA THR A 80 14.84 8.06 1.11
C THR A 80 14.45 7.43 2.44
N CYS A 81 14.51 6.10 2.52
CA CYS A 81 14.23 5.32 3.71
C CYS A 81 15.15 5.72 4.88
N GLU A 82 16.46 5.76 4.64
CA GLU A 82 17.46 6.19 5.64
C GLU A 82 17.24 7.65 6.06
N SER A 83 17.07 8.56 5.10
CA SER A 83 16.87 9.99 5.36
C SER A 83 15.58 10.30 6.14
N ILE A 84 14.49 9.59 5.88
CA ILE A 84 13.24 9.73 6.65
C ILE A 84 13.45 9.18 8.07
N CYS A 85 14.09 8.03 8.22
CA CYS A 85 14.40 7.46 9.54
C CYS A 85 15.22 8.42 10.40
N GLU A 86 16.32 8.96 9.87
CA GLU A 86 17.15 9.96 10.56
C GLU A 86 16.34 11.18 10.97
N TYR A 87 15.48 11.69 10.08
CA TYR A 87 14.62 12.83 10.39
C TYR A 87 13.63 12.51 11.51
N LEU A 88 12.98 11.34 11.49
CA LEU A 88 12.05 10.93 12.54
C LEU A 88 12.76 10.78 13.88
N CYS A 89 13.95 10.17 13.92
CA CYS A 89 14.79 10.08 15.10
C CYS A 89 15.17 11.47 15.65
N SER A 90 15.52 12.42 14.76
CA SER A 90 15.83 13.82 15.16
C SER A 90 14.63 14.54 15.80
N LYS A 91 13.43 14.06 15.55
CA LYS A 91 12.19 14.54 16.15
C LYS A 91 11.78 13.76 17.41
N GLY A 92 12.61 12.84 17.89
CA GLY A 92 12.33 12.03 19.08
C GLY A 92 11.33 10.90 18.84
N ILE A 93 11.15 10.47 17.59
CA ILE A 93 10.38 9.28 17.24
C ILE A 93 11.35 8.10 17.18
N HIS A 94 11.04 7.01 17.88
CA HIS A 94 11.85 5.80 17.85
C HIS A 94 11.66 5.10 16.51
N ALA A 95 12.65 5.21 15.60
CA ALA A 95 12.55 4.69 14.26
C ALA A 95 13.79 3.88 13.85
N LEU A 96 13.58 2.82 13.09
CA LEU A 96 14.60 2.04 12.41
C LEU A 96 14.32 2.00 10.91
N PHE A 97 15.36 1.93 10.08
CA PHE A 97 15.17 1.70 8.65
C PHE A 97 15.42 0.25 8.25
N TYR A 98 14.75 -0.21 7.17
CA TYR A 98 14.87 -1.58 6.66
C TYR A 98 14.82 -1.62 5.14
N HIS A 99 15.86 -2.15 4.50
CA HIS A 99 15.90 -2.35 3.06
C HIS A 99 16.88 -3.47 2.66
N ALA A 100 16.84 -3.92 1.42
CA ALA A 100 17.66 -5.02 0.92
C ALA A 100 19.19 -4.71 0.84
N GLY A 101 19.59 -3.47 1.09
CA GLY A 101 21.01 -3.07 1.17
C GLY A 101 21.67 -3.36 2.51
N LEU A 102 20.90 -3.68 3.54
CA LEU A 102 21.42 -4.10 4.85
C LEU A 102 21.95 -5.53 4.80
N SER A 103 22.90 -5.85 5.68
CA SER A 103 23.35 -7.22 5.91
C SER A 103 22.22 -8.11 6.42
N ASN A 104 22.41 -9.42 6.37
CA ASN A 104 21.42 -10.38 6.90
C ASN A 104 21.25 -10.21 8.41
N GLU A 105 22.35 -9.95 9.09
CA GLU A 105 22.44 -9.76 10.54
C GLU A 105 21.66 -8.51 10.95
N GLU A 106 21.93 -7.37 10.32
CA GLU A 106 21.22 -6.12 10.58
C GLU A 106 19.71 -6.25 10.29
N ARG A 107 19.32 -6.92 9.22
CA ARG A 107 17.91 -7.19 8.91
C ARG A 107 17.24 -8.04 9.98
N ALA A 108 17.91 -9.08 10.46
CA ALA A 108 17.38 -9.95 11.51
C ALA A 108 17.23 -9.19 12.84
N GLU A 109 18.22 -8.38 13.22
CA GLU A 109 18.19 -7.57 14.44
C GLU A 109 17.05 -6.56 14.41
N ARG A 110 16.92 -5.78 13.33
CA ARG A 110 15.87 -4.75 13.20
C ARG A 110 14.48 -5.36 13.12
N LEU A 111 14.32 -6.50 12.46
CA LEU A 111 13.07 -7.25 12.45
C LEU A 111 12.71 -7.74 13.85
N ALA A 112 13.68 -8.27 14.59
CA ALA A 112 13.46 -8.74 15.96
C ALA A 112 13.11 -7.59 16.92
N ALA A 113 13.74 -6.41 16.77
CA ALA A 113 13.39 -5.20 17.50
C ALA A 113 11.93 -4.80 17.19
N PHE A 114 11.56 -4.70 15.92
CA PHE A 114 10.21 -4.36 15.49
C PHE A 114 9.15 -5.34 16.04
N GLN A 115 9.46 -6.63 16.12
CA GLN A 115 8.53 -7.62 16.67
C GLN A 115 8.33 -7.51 18.18
N ARG A 116 9.36 -7.07 18.93
CA ARG A 116 9.33 -7.01 20.40
C ARG A 116 8.82 -5.67 20.96
N GLU A 117 9.11 -4.57 20.28
CA GLU A 117 8.89 -3.21 20.80
C GLU A 117 7.58 -2.64 20.24
N ASP A 118 6.81 -1.98 21.10
CA ASP A 118 5.46 -1.50 20.74
C ASP A 118 5.42 -0.03 20.35
N ASP A 119 6.53 0.71 20.51
CA ASP A 119 6.68 2.12 20.18
C ASP A 119 7.58 2.40 18.96
N ILE A 120 7.89 1.35 18.18
CA ILE A 120 8.87 1.43 17.11
C ILE A 120 8.23 1.71 15.74
N VAL A 121 8.81 2.63 14.98
CA VAL A 121 8.43 2.94 13.60
C VAL A 121 9.46 2.35 12.64
N MET A 122 9.04 1.40 11.81
CA MET A 122 9.90 0.84 10.78
C MET A 122 9.77 1.62 9.48
N VAL A 123 10.83 2.33 9.07
CA VAL A 123 10.89 3.00 7.77
C VAL A 123 11.53 2.05 6.76
N ALA A 124 10.79 1.65 5.73
CA ALA A 124 11.20 0.52 4.92
C ALA A 124 10.91 0.67 3.42
N THR A 125 11.67 -0.06 2.61
CA THR A 125 11.26 -0.36 1.24
C THR A 125 10.35 -1.60 1.22
N ILE A 126 9.82 -1.96 0.05
CA ILE A 126 9.01 -3.19 -0.14
C ILE A 126 9.71 -4.49 0.31
N ALA A 127 11.03 -4.43 0.56
CA ALA A 127 11.78 -5.55 1.15
C ALA A 127 11.30 -5.92 2.57
N PHE A 128 10.67 -4.98 3.28
CA PHE A 128 10.01 -5.21 4.57
C PHE A 128 8.57 -5.66 4.30
N GLY A 129 8.40 -6.92 3.99
CA GLY A 129 7.10 -7.39 3.53
C GLY A 129 6.76 -8.79 3.99
N MET A 130 7.45 -9.79 3.49
CA MET A 130 7.14 -11.18 3.80
C MET A 130 7.52 -11.55 5.23
N GLY A 131 6.61 -12.26 5.93
CA GLY A 131 6.89 -12.78 7.27
C GLY A 131 6.68 -11.82 8.44
N ILE A 132 6.17 -10.61 8.20
CA ILE A 132 5.82 -9.69 9.29
C ILE A 132 4.40 -9.97 9.75
N ASP A 133 4.29 -10.51 10.96
CA ASP A 133 3.02 -10.80 11.61
C ASP A 133 2.98 -10.16 13.01
N LYS A 134 2.99 -8.82 13.04
CA LYS A 134 2.81 -8.03 14.25
C LYS A 134 1.36 -7.53 14.29
N PRO A 135 0.54 -7.95 15.28
CA PRO A 135 -0.89 -7.66 15.28
C PRO A 135 -1.20 -6.17 15.57
N ASN A 136 -0.39 -5.53 16.39
CA ASN A 136 -0.63 -4.18 16.93
C ASN A 136 0.03 -3.05 16.13
N VAL A 137 0.24 -3.20 14.83
CA VAL A 137 0.68 -2.10 13.97
C VAL A 137 -0.47 -1.09 13.85
N ARG A 138 -0.28 0.12 14.40
CA ARG A 138 -1.35 1.14 14.44
C ARG A 138 -1.46 1.96 13.17
N PHE A 139 -0.38 2.09 12.41
CA PHE A 139 -0.44 2.78 11.12
C PHE A 139 0.51 2.17 10.09
N VAL A 140 0.12 2.28 8.84
CA VAL A 140 0.98 2.10 7.68
C VAL A 140 0.94 3.38 6.87
N ALA A 141 2.10 4.02 6.73
CA ALA A 141 2.25 5.25 5.98
C ALA A 141 3.06 5.03 4.70
N HIS A 142 2.69 5.69 3.62
CA HIS A 142 3.42 5.70 2.36
C HIS A 142 4.00 7.08 2.10
N ALA A 143 5.32 7.19 2.13
CA ALA A 143 6.04 8.42 1.79
C ALA A 143 6.06 8.68 0.27
N ASP A 144 5.89 7.64 -0.50
CA ASP A 144 5.82 7.64 -1.96
C ASP A 144 4.65 6.77 -2.42
N MET A 145 3.99 7.12 -3.52
CA MET A 145 2.86 6.36 -4.05
C MET A 145 3.31 4.95 -4.50
N PRO A 146 2.66 3.87 -4.03
CA PRO A 146 2.91 2.51 -4.49
C PRO A 146 2.69 2.34 -5.99
N LYS A 147 3.26 1.29 -6.57
CA LYS A 147 3.13 0.99 -8.00
C LYS A 147 1.74 0.52 -8.40
N SER A 148 1.00 -0.09 -7.48
CA SER A 148 -0.27 -0.74 -7.75
C SER A 148 -1.16 -0.80 -6.52
N ILE A 149 -2.45 -0.99 -6.74
CA ILE A 149 -3.44 -1.18 -5.67
C ILE A 149 -3.16 -2.47 -4.90
N GLU A 150 -2.70 -3.54 -5.54
CA GLU A 150 -2.36 -4.80 -4.87
C GLU A 150 -1.22 -4.60 -3.85
N GLY A 151 -0.16 -3.88 -4.26
CA GLY A 151 0.93 -3.53 -3.35
C GLY A 151 0.46 -2.67 -2.19
N TYR A 152 -0.29 -1.61 -2.48
CA TYR A 152 -0.89 -0.74 -1.48
C TYR A 152 -1.76 -1.52 -0.49
N PHE A 153 -2.61 -2.41 -0.99
CA PHE A 153 -3.49 -3.24 -0.15
C PHE A 153 -2.70 -4.22 0.73
N GLN A 154 -1.67 -4.89 0.18
CA GLN A 154 -0.81 -5.78 0.96
C GLN A 154 -0.05 -5.05 2.07
N GLU A 155 0.42 -3.85 1.79
CA GLU A 155 1.18 -3.02 2.73
C GLU A 155 0.27 -2.45 3.81
N THR A 156 -0.84 -1.82 3.45
CA THR A 156 -1.83 -1.28 4.40
C THR A 156 -2.50 -2.37 5.22
N GLY A 157 -2.68 -3.57 4.65
CA GLY A 157 -3.23 -4.75 5.33
C GLY A 157 -2.39 -5.26 6.51
N ARG A 158 -1.19 -4.71 6.75
CA ARG A 158 -0.37 -5.00 7.95
C ARG A 158 -0.88 -4.25 9.18
N ALA A 159 -1.60 -3.14 8.99
CA ALA A 159 -2.18 -2.38 10.07
C ALA A 159 -3.36 -3.12 10.72
N GLY A 160 -3.46 -3.03 12.05
CA GLY A 160 -4.63 -3.47 12.81
C GLY A 160 -5.04 -4.93 12.61
N ARG A 161 -4.11 -5.87 12.57
CA ARG A 161 -4.44 -7.30 12.46
C ARG A 161 -5.16 -7.86 13.70
N ASP A 162 -5.06 -7.16 14.81
CA ASP A 162 -5.80 -7.40 16.04
C ASP A 162 -7.26 -6.88 15.99
N GLY A 163 -7.68 -6.25 14.88
CA GLY A 163 -9.01 -5.68 14.71
C GLY A 163 -9.19 -4.30 15.32
N LEU A 164 -8.19 -3.75 16.00
CA LEU A 164 -8.26 -2.40 16.58
C LEU A 164 -8.10 -1.32 15.51
N PRO A 165 -8.62 -0.09 15.76
CA PRO A 165 -8.48 1.04 14.84
C PRO A 165 -7.04 1.28 14.44
N SER A 166 -6.83 1.54 13.15
CA SER A 166 -5.51 1.74 12.57
C SER A 166 -5.61 2.62 11.32
N ASP A 167 -4.51 3.26 10.93
CA ASP A 167 -4.47 4.21 9.82
C ASP A 167 -3.65 3.70 8.64
N ALA A 168 -4.16 3.93 7.43
CA ALA A 168 -3.46 3.84 6.17
C ALA A 168 -3.30 5.27 5.61
N TRP A 169 -2.14 5.86 5.81
CA TRP A 169 -1.80 7.22 5.40
C TRP A 169 -0.92 7.20 4.16
N MET A 170 -1.17 8.06 3.18
CA MET A 170 -0.31 8.19 2.01
C MET A 170 -0.13 9.67 1.62
N ALA A 171 1.12 10.09 1.38
CA ALA A 171 1.41 11.35 0.72
C ALA A 171 1.50 11.11 -0.79
N TYR A 172 0.72 11.84 -1.56
CA TYR A 172 0.65 11.76 -3.01
C TYR A 172 0.97 13.10 -3.68
N GLY A 173 1.73 13.05 -4.76
CA GLY A 173 2.01 14.18 -5.63
C GLY A 173 2.31 13.72 -7.05
N LEU A 174 2.07 14.58 -8.06
CA LEU A 174 2.27 14.25 -9.48
C LEU A 174 3.70 13.77 -9.81
N ALA A 175 4.71 14.23 -9.06
CA ALA A 175 6.08 13.75 -9.20
C ALA A 175 6.22 12.23 -8.96
N ASP A 176 5.38 11.64 -8.11
CA ASP A 176 5.39 10.20 -7.86
C ASP A 176 4.99 9.44 -9.13
N VAL A 177 3.96 9.91 -9.85
CA VAL A 177 3.49 9.32 -11.11
C VAL A 177 4.56 9.41 -12.19
N VAL A 178 5.19 10.58 -12.34
CA VAL A 178 6.27 10.80 -13.33
C VAL A 178 7.43 9.84 -13.06
N ASN A 179 7.83 9.69 -11.80
CA ASN A 179 8.90 8.78 -11.41
C ASN A 179 8.53 7.31 -11.69
N GLN A 180 7.30 6.89 -11.35
CA GLN A 180 6.84 5.52 -11.60
C GLN A 180 6.77 5.21 -13.10
N ARG A 181 6.24 6.11 -13.92
CA ARG A 181 6.23 5.95 -15.38
C ARG A 181 7.65 5.85 -15.94
N TYR A 182 8.56 6.70 -15.48
CA TYR A 182 9.96 6.63 -15.89
C TYR A 182 10.57 5.25 -15.58
N PHE A 183 10.31 4.65 -14.41
CA PHE A 183 10.81 3.32 -14.07
C PHE A 183 10.19 2.22 -14.94
N ILE A 184 8.89 2.31 -15.28
CA ILE A 184 8.24 1.39 -16.20
C ILE A 184 8.89 1.47 -17.59
N ASP A 185 9.05 2.67 -18.14
CA ASP A 185 9.64 2.90 -19.47
C ASP A 185 11.08 2.39 -19.58
N LYS A 186 11.88 2.62 -18.52
CA LYS A 186 13.28 2.19 -18.44
C LYS A 186 13.48 0.73 -18.04
N SER A 187 12.42 0.02 -17.67
CA SER A 187 12.51 -1.40 -17.38
C SER A 187 12.89 -2.19 -18.65
N GLY A 188 13.65 -3.25 -18.48
CA GLY A 188 13.97 -4.19 -19.58
C GLY A 188 12.82 -5.12 -19.97
N ALA A 189 11.59 -4.87 -19.50
CA ALA A 189 10.42 -5.67 -19.78
C ALA A 189 9.91 -5.47 -21.21
N ASP A 190 9.19 -6.47 -21.74
CA ASP A 190 8.50 -6.36 -23.01
C ASP A 190 7.32 -5.37 -22.96
N ASP A 191 6.80 -4.99 -24.13
CA ASP A 191 5.74 -3.98 -24.26
C ASP A 191 4.45 -4.40 -23.54
N LEU A 192 4.10 -5.69 -23.57
CA LEU A 192 2.92 -6.22 -22.89
C LEU A 192 3.04 -6.05 -21.38
N HIS A 193 4.20 -6.37 -20.83
CA HIS A 193 4.45 -6.21 -19.41
C HIS A 193 4.42 -4.73 -18.98
N LYS A 194 5.04 -3.84 -19.78
CA LYS A 194 4.98 -2.39 -19.54
C LYS A 194 3.55 -1.86 -19.58
N GLN A 195 2.73 -2.34 -20.51
CA GLN A 195 1.32 -1.98 -20.57
C GLN A 195 0.58 -2.39 -19.29
N ILE A 196 0.76 -3.63 -18.83
CA ILE A 196 0.14 -4.13 -17.58
C ILE A 196 0.58 -3.27 -16.37
N GLU A 197 1.86 -2.96 -16.26
CA GLU A 197 2.36 -2.11 -15.15
C GLU A 197 1.80 -0.68 -15.23
N THR A 198 1.60 -0.15 -16.43
CA THR A 198 0.98 1.16 -16.64
C THR A 198 -0.50 1.15 -16.24
N GLU A 199 -1.26 0.13 -16.63
CA GLU A 199 -2.67 -0.05 -16.24
C GLU A 199 -2.82 -0.13 -14.70
N LYS A 200 -1.92 -0.83 -14.02
CA LYS A 200 -1.88 -0.91 -12.55
C LYS A 200 -1.55 0.44 -11.90
N LEU A 201 -0.60 1.16 -12.47
CA LEU A 201 -0.26 2.50 -12.00
C LEU A 201 -1.42 3.47 -12.18
N ASP A 202 -2.12 3.43 -13.33
CA ASP A 202 -3.29 4.26 -13.61
C ASP A 202 -4.45 3.93 -12.66
N ALA A 203 -4.65 2.66 -12.30
CA ALA A 203 -5.62 2.27 -11.28
C ALA A 203 -5.25 2.84 -9.89
N MET A 204 -3.97 2.81 -9.52
CA MET A 204 -3.48 3.38 -8.25
C MET A 204 -3.63 4.91 -8.24
N LEU A 205 -3.36 5.57 -9.36
CA LEU A 205 -3.60 7.00 -9.55
C LEU A 205 -5.09 7.33 -9.39
N GLY A 206 -5.97 6.53 -10.01
CA GLY A 206 -7.42 6.68 -9.86
C GLY A 206 -7.88 6.59 -8.40
N LEU A 207 -7.29 5.71 -7.59
CA LEU A 207 -7.53 5.65 -6.15
C LEU A 207 -7.00 6.90 -5.43
N ALA A 208 -5.80 7.39 -5.80
CA ALA A 208 -5.19 8.55 -5.17
C ALA A 208 -5.96 9.84 -5.43
N GLU A 209 -6.52 10.01 -6.62
CA GLU A 209 -7.28 11.19 -7.05
C GLU A 209 -8.80 11.07 -6.85
N ALA A 210 -9.29 9.92 -6.33
CA ALA A 210 -10.71 9.72 -6.12
C ALA A 210 -11.30 10.77 -5.16
N CYS A 211 -12.45 11.33 -5.56
CA CYS A 211 -13.27 12.23 -4.73
C CYS A 211 -14.39 11.48 -4.00
N THR A 212 -14.53 10.18 -4.21
CA THR A 212 -15.52 9.30 -3.58
C THR A 212 -14.85 8.41 -2.55
N CYS A 213 -15.63 7.58 -1.86
CA CYS A 213 -15.13 6.71 -0.80
C CYS A 213 -13.93 5.87 -1.26
N ARG A 214 -12.78 6.00 -0.57
CA ARG A 214 -11.54 5.24 -0.86
C ARG A 214 -11.77 3.73 -0.79
N ARG A 215 -12.49 3.27 0.21
CA ARG A 215 -12.75 1.85 0.43
C ARG A 215 -13.60 1.24 -0.69
N VAL A 216 -14.61 1.95 -1.17
CA VAL A 216 -15.41 1.50 -2.34
C VAL A 216 -14.52 1.32 -3.56
N GLN A 217 -13.63 2.27 -3.83
CA GLN A 217 -12.68 2.18 -4.94
C GLN A 217 -11.74 0.98 -4.80
N LEU A 218 -11.17 0.80 -3.60
CA LEU A 218 -10.27 -0.28 -3.28
C LEU A 218 -10.93 -1.66 -3.43
N LEU A 219 -12.12 -1.84 -2.87
CA LEU A 219 -12.85 -3.10 -2.94
C LEU A 219 -13.34 -3.40 -4.36
N ALA A 220 -13.78 -2.38 -5.10
CA ALA A 220 -14.20 -2.53 -6.50
C ALA A 220 -13.05 -3.04 -7.38
N TYR A 221 -11.82 -2.63 -7.14
CA TYR A 221 -10.64 -3.15 -7.84
C TYR A 221 -10.51 -4.68 -7.70
N PHE A 222 -10.81 -5.22 -6.53
CA PHE A 222 -10.82 -6.67 -6.27
C PHE A 222 -12.14 -7.36 -6.66
N GLY A 223 -13.08 -6.64 -7.31
CA GLY A 223 -14.36 -7.16 -7.75
C GLY A 223 -15.41 -7.27 -6.63
N GLU A 224 -15.17 -6.65 -5.47
CA GLU A 224 -16.11 -6.63 -4.34
C GLU A 224 -16.96 -5.37 -4.38
N LYS A 225 -18.30 -5.54 -4.33
CA LYS A 225 -19.23 -4.43 -4.26
C LYS A 225 -19.39 -3.98 -2.81
N SER A 226 -19.34 -2.67 -2.59
CA SER A 226 -19.52 -2.08 -1.26
C SER A 226 -20.25 -0.73 -1.33
N THR A 227 -20.62 -0.22 -0.17
CA THR A 227 -21.22 1.11 0.00
C THR A 227 -20.22 2.06 0.68
N PRO A 228 -20.44 3.39 0.65
CA PRO A 228 -19.58 4.34 1.34
C PRO A 228 -19.34 3.94 2.81
N CYS A 229 -18.08 3.93 3.22
CA CYS A 229 -17.66 3.29 4.47
C CYS A 229 -17.85 4.18 5.72
N GLY A 230 -18.02 5.50 5.56
CA GLY A 230 -18.01 6.44 6.70
C GLY A 230 -16.68 6.52 7.46
N ASN A 231 -15.65 5.79 7.02
CA ASN A 231 -14.36 5.61 7.70
C ASN A 231 -13.16 5.73 6.73
N CYS A 232 -13.14 6.83 5.95
CA CYS A 232 -11.99 7.28 5.16
C CYS A 232 -12.06 8.80 5.02
N ASP A 233 -10.96 9.42 4.58
CA ASP A 233 -10.87 10.88 4.40
C ASP A 233 -12.04 11.45 3.61
N ASN A 234 -12.33 10.91 2.42
CA ASN A 234 -13.40 11.38 1.54
C ASN A 234 -14.83 11.15 2.09
N CYS A 235 -15.01 10.27 3.07
CA CYS A 235 -16.29 10.09 3.73
C CYS A 235 -16.48 11.05 4.92
N VAL A 236 -15.40 11.34 5.65
CA VAL A 236 -15.43 12.18 6.85
C VAL A 236 -15.35 13.66 6.49
N ASP A 237 -14.48 14.00 5.52
CA ASP A 237 -14.29 15.36 5.01
C ASP A 237 -14.33 15.34 3.48
N PRO A 238 -15.52 15.27 2.86
CA PRO A 238 -15.67 15.19 1.42
C PRO A 238 -15.06 16.39 0.72
N PRO A 239 -14.24 16.17 -0.35
CA PRO A 239 -13.64 17.25 -1.11
C PRO A 239 -14.73 18.11 -1.76
N GLN A 240 -14.52 19.44 -1.77
CA GLN A 240 -15.41 20.34 -2.49
C GLN A 240 -15.25 20.12 -3.99
N MET A 241 -16.33 19.69 -4.63
CA MET A 241 -16.37 19.43 -6.06
C MET A 241 -16.93 20.64 -6.79
N MET A 242 -16.29 20.99 -7.91
CA MET A 242 -16.78 22.01 -8.84
C MET A 242 -17.09 21.34 -10.19
N ASP A 243 -18.26 21.63 -10.75
CA ASP A 243 -18.56 21.18 -12.11
C ASP A 243 -17.74 21.99 -13.13
N ALA A 244 -16.69 21.34 -13.63
CA ALA A 244 -15.79 21.92 -14.64
C ALA A 244 -16.21 21.62 -16.09
N THR A 245 -17.41 21.08 -16.34
CA THR A 245 -17.86 20.64 -17.67
C THR A 245 -17.78 21.77 -18.70
N ILE A 246 -18.19 22.99 -18.32
CA ILE A 246 -18.15 24.16 -19.22
C ILE A 246 -16.70 24.56 -19.50
N ALA A 247 -15.86 24.62 -18.46
CA ALA A 247 -14.44 24.99 -18.62
C ALA A 247 -13.67 23.95 -19.47
N ALA A 248 -13.94 22.66 -19.26
CA ALA A 248 -13.35 21.59 -20.07
C ALA A 248 -13.76 21.69 -21.54
N LYS A 249 -15.02 21.98 -21.84
CA LYS A 249 -15.52 22.18 -23.22
C LYS A 249 -14.90 23.39 -23.94
N MET A 250 -14.37 24.37 -23.21
CA MET A 250 -13.70 25.55 -23.80
C MET A 250 -12.25 25.29 -24.14
N ILE A 251 -11.65 24.19 -23.63
CA ILE A 251 -10.24 23.83 -23.83
C ILE A 251 -10.07 22.80 -24.96
N ILE A 252 -11.12 22.06 -25.27
CA ILE A 252 -11.18 21.07 -26.36
C ILE A 252 -11.65 21.76 -27.64
#